data_882cb90ec6014822c6e0aeb3bdc4b475
#
_entry.id   882cb90ec6014822c6e0aeb3bdc4b475
#
_cell.length_a   1.000
_cell.length_b   1.000
_cell.length_c   1.000
_cell.angle_alpha   90.00
_cell.angle_beta   90.00
_cell.angle_gamma   90.00
#
_symmetry.space_group_name_H-M   'P 1'
#
loop_
_entity.id
_entity.type
_entity.pdbx_description
1 polymer ?
#
loop_
_entity_poly.entity_id
_entity_poly.type
_entity_poly.pdbx_seq_one_letter_code
_entity_poly.pdbx_strand_id
1 'polypeptide(L)'
;QRRKRVYIFAYKDNSKSYAEIKKLDKANNLFKWVSDSGTMQDAFPMSFENSDAHSFNLEGALDEISENTKDYDAKRRPFANAGVMIDRQVISATGIPPKLPKSKIKTLRNILQKEKDVSKEFYISTSELEKWSYLKGAKKEERTHKSGFTYNYSEGPVTFPDNLDKPSRTIVTGEGGKGASRFKHVIEPKPGVYRRLTPFELEKLNGFSGTHTKHDKVSDTK
;
A
#
# COMPACT_ATOMS: atom_id res chain seq x y z
N GLN A 1 0.63 -7.18 -0.06
CA GLN A 1 1.27 -5.90 -0.42
C GLN A 1 1.67 -5.13 0.84
N ARG A 2 2.82 -4.45 0.78
CA ARG A 2 3.30 -3.56 1.84
C ARG A 2 3.16 -2.10 1.40
N ARG A 3 1.95 -1.57 1.42
CA ARG A 3 1.68 -0.18 1.05
C ARG A 3 0.90 0.51 2.16
N LYS A 4 1.42 1.62 2.67
CA LYS A 4 0.67 2.50 3.57
C LYS A 4 -0.45 3.17 2.79
N ARG A 5 -1.64 3.21 3.35
CA ARG A 5 -2.83 3.88 2.81
C ARG A 5 -3.54 4.63 3.92
N VAL A 6 -4.21 5.69 3.54
CA VAL A 6 -5.15 6.39 4.40
C VAL A 6 -6.56 6.05 3.92
N TYR A 7 -7.43 5.69 4.84
CA TYR A 7 -8.84 5.49 4.60
C TYR A 7 -9.61 6.55 5.37
N ILE A 8 -10.47 7.28 4.67
CA ILE A 8 -11.29 8.35 5.24
C ILE A 8 -12.75 7.99 5.00
N PHE A 9 -13.54 7.98 6.07
CA PHE A 9 -14.97 7.76 6.05
C PHE A 9 -15.66 9.00 6.56
N ALA A 10 -16.63 9.51 5.79
CA ALA A 10 -17.46 10.63 6.17
C ALA A 10 -18.90 10.16 6.37
N TYR A 11 -19.52 10.58 7.44
CA TYR A 11 -20.93 10.32 7.74
C TYR A 11 -21.72 11.61 7.60
N LYS A 12 -22.86 11.53 6.89
CA LYS A 12 -23.79 12.66 6.84
C LYS A 12 -24.31 13.00 8.24
N ASP A 13 -24.57 14.26 8.48
CA ASP A 13 -25.10 14.80 9.75
C ASP A 13 -26.45 14.22 10.16
N ASN A 14 -27.26 13.77 9.19
CA ASN A 14 -28.53 13.09 9.42
C ASN A 14 -28.43 11.56 9.47
N SER A 15 -27.21 10.99 9.45
CA SER A 15 -27.02 9.53 9.52
C SER A 15 -27.11 9.01 10.96
N LYS A 16 -27.51 7.74 11.10
CA LYS A 16 -27.51 7.05 12.38
C LYS A 16 -26.13 7.03 13.02
N SER A 17 -25.09 6.73 12.23
CA SER A 17 -23.71 6.70 12.72
C SER A 17 -23.25 8.06 13.25
N TYR A 18 -23.58 9.17 12.56
CA TYR A 18 -23.25 10.50 13.04
C TYR A 18 -23.96 10.80 14.37
N ALA A 19 -25.25 10.46 14.48
CA ALA A 19 -26.02 10.66 15.72
C ALA A 19 -25.48 9.83 16.90
N GLU A 20 -24.95 8.64 16.63
CA GLU A 20 -24.27 7.81 17.62
C GLU A 20 -22.95 8.44 18.08
N ILE A 21 -22.10 8.83 17.12
CA ILE A 21 -20.80 9.43 17.39
C ILE A 21 -20.95 10.74 18.17
N LYS A 22 -21.91 11.58 17.80
CA LYS A 22 -22.14 12.88 18.44
C LYS A 22 -22.56 12.78 19.92
N LYS A 23 -23.08 11.64 20.36
CA LYS A 23 -23.42 11.38 21.76
C LYS A 23 -22.21 10.96 22.61
N LEU A 24 -21.08 10.67 21.97
CA LEU A 24 -19.89 10.20 22.63
C LEU A 24 -18.98 11.40 22.96
N ASP A 25 -19.15 11.94 24.15
CA ASP A 25 -18.49 13.19 24.61
C ASP A 25 -17.06 13.03 25.14
N LYS A 26 -16.46 11.82 25.07
CA LYS A 26 -15.10 11.54 25.55
C LYS A 26 -14.27 10.77 24.53
N ALA A 27 -12.98 11.11 24.45
CA ALA A 27 -12.02 10.46 23.53
C ALA A 27 -12.06 8.92 23.61
N ASN A 28 -12.10 8.36 24.82
CA ASN A 28 -12.11 6.91 25.02
C ASN A 28 -13.35 6.25 24.44
N ASN A 29 -14.53 6.91 24.54
CA ASN A 29 -15.76 6.39 23.98
C ASN A 29 -15.75 6.43 22.46
N LEU A 30 -15.16 7.46 21.86
CA LEU A 30 -15.01 7.55 20.40
C LEU A 30 -14.10 6.45 19.85
N PHE A 31 -12.93 6.19 20.46
CA PHE A 31 -12.07 5.11 20.03
C PHE A 31 -12.64 3.73 20.30
N LYS A 32 -13.37 3.56 21.38
CA LYS A 32 -14.16 2.33 21.60
C LYS A 32 -15.17 2.13 20.47
N TRP A 33 -15.90 3.18 20.09
CA TRP A 33 -16.83 3.10 18.96
C TRP A 33 -16.12 2.74 17.65
N VAL A 34 -14.95 3.33 17.36
CA VAL A 34 -14.14 2.99 16.18
C VAL A 34 -13.75 1.52 16.18
N SER A 35 -13.37 0.96 17.34
CA SER A 35 -12.98 -0.44 17.48
C SER A 35 -14.14 -1.42 17.37
N ASP A 36 -15.32 -1.05 17.87
CA ASP A 36 -16.44 -1.98 18.05
C ASP A 36 -17.47 -1.85 16.92
N SER A 37 -17.61 -0.66 16.33
CA SER A 37 -18.69 -0.32 15.39
C SER A 37 -18.24 0.48 14.17
N GLY A 38 -16.97 0.86 14.09
CA GLY A 38 -16.44 1.63 12.96
C GLY A 38 -16.50 0.84 11.65
N THR A 39 -16.74 1.52 10.54
CA THR A 39 -16.92 0.92 9.21
C THR A 39 -15.79 -0.04 8.79
N MET A 40 -14.59 0.17 9.32
CA MET A 40 -13.40 -0.62 8.95
C MET A 40 -12.99 -1.64 10.02
N GLN A 41 -13.71 -1.74 11.11
CA GLN A 41 -13.30 -2.53 12.28
C GLN A 41 -13.12 -4.03 11.95
N ASP A 42 -13.98 -4.61 11.14
CA ASP A 42 -13.88 -6.03 10.76
C ASP A 42 -12.70 -6.31 9.83
N ALA A 43 -12.40 -5.37 8.93
CA ALA A 43 -11.31 -5.52 7.95
C ALA A 43 -9.95 -5.10 8.52
N PHE A 44 -9.93 -4.14 9.43
CA PHE A 44 -8.72 -3.58 10.04
C PHE A 44 -8.92 -3.38 11.55
N PRO A 45 -9.06 -4.47 12.30
CA PRO A 45 -9.24 -4.37 13.74
C PRO A 45 -8.02 -3.69 14.38
N MET A 46 -8.27 -2.79 15.31
CA MET A 46 -7.24 -2.10 16.08
C MET A 46 -7.63 -2.07 17.55
N SER A 47 -6.64 -2.05 18.43
CA SER A 47 -6.79 -1.68 19.83
C SER A 47 -6.16 -0.31 20.06
N PHE A 48 -6.67 0.43 21.05
CA PHE A 48 -6.18 1.74 21.44
C PHE A 48 -5.80 1.72 22.92
N GLU A 49 -4.64 2.26 23.24
CA GLU A 49 -4.26 2.52 24.63
C GLU A 49 -4.82 3.88 25.03
N ASN A 50 -5.51 3.94 26.18
CA ASN A 50 -6.22 5.14 26.63
C ASN A 50 -5.27 6.34 26.88
N SER A 51 -3.99 6.10 27.12
CA SER A 51 -3.00 7.13 27.39
C SER A 51 -2.53 7.92 26.15
N ASP A 52 -2.77 7.39 24.95
CA ASP A 52 -2.21 7.95 23.71
C ASP A 52 -3.19 8.83 22.92
N ALA A 53 -4.43 8.97 23.40
CA ALA A 53 -5.43 9.81 22.76
C ALA A 53 -5.21 11.29 23.12
N HIS A 54 -5.15 12.14 22.12
CA HIS A 54 -5.11 13.59 22.28
C HIS A 54 -6.13 14.27 21.39
N SER A 55 -6.61 15.44 21.80
CA SER A 55 -7.57 16.22 21.04
C SER A 55 -7.06 17.63 20.76
N PHE A 56 -7.47 18.17 19.62
CA PHE A 56 -7.17 19.53 19.22
C PHE A 56 -8.26 20.03 18.27
N ASN A 57 -8.41 21.35 18.16
CA ASN A 57 -9.34 21.98 17.24
C ASN A 57 -8.63 22.41 15.96
N LEU A 58 -9.33 22.27 14.83
CA LEU A 58 -8.89 22.84 13.54
C LEU A 58 -9.48 24.25 13.44
N GLU A 59 -8.65 25.26 13.66
CA GLU A 59 -9.03 26.67 13.60
C GLU A 59 -8.61 27.29 12.26
N GLY A 60 -9.36 28.30 11.80
CA GLY A 60 -9.07 29.02 10.57
C GLY A 60 -9.62 28.40 9.29
N ALA A 61 -9.25 28.97 8.15
CA ALA A 61 -9.56 28.47 6.82
C ALA A 61 -8.67 27.27 6.42
N LEU A 62 -8.98 26.59 5.31
CA LEU A 62 -8.24 25.38 4.90
C LEU A 62 -6.77 25.64 4.57
N ASP A 63 -6.46 26.80 4.03
CA ASP A 63 -5.11 27.26 3.75
C ASP A 63 -4.32 27.52 5.05
N GLU A 64 -4.94 28.18 6.03
CA GLU A 64 -4.34 28.39 7.35
C GLU A 64 -4.09 27.07 8.09
N ILE A 65 -5.03 26.14 8.04
CA ILE A 65 -4.86 24.79 8.60
C ILE A 65 -3.68 24.08 7.92
N SER A 66 -3.57 24.18 6.60
CA SER A 66 -2.46 23.59 5.84
C SER A 66 -1.12 24.19 6.24
N GLU A 67 -1.02 25.50 6.36
CA GLU A 67 0.21 26.17 6.78
C GLU A 67 0.59 25.79 8.21
N ASN A 68 -0.36 25.84 9.14
CA ASN A 68 -0.14 25.49 10.54
C ASN A 68 0.24 24.01 10.77
N THR A 69 -0.04 23.13 9.81
CA THR A 69 0.32 21.70 9.89
C THR A 69 1.59 21.34 9.10
N LYS A 70 2.15 22.23 8.29
CA LYS A 70 3.38 21.98 7.52
C LYS A 70 4.61 21.79 8.40
N ASP A 71 4.75 22.61 9.42
CA ASP A 71 5.95 22.70 10.26
C ASP A 71 5.94 21.76 11.46
N TYR A 72 4.95 20.85 11.53
CA TYR A 72 4.98 19.83 12.56
C TYR A 72 6.14 18.86 12.34
N ASP A 73 7.16 18.97 13.19
CA ASP A 73 8.21 17.98 13.35
C ASP A 73 7.61 16.57 13.46
N ALA A 74 8.27 15.59 12.87
CA ALA A 74 7.84 14.18 12.90
C ALA A 74 7.55 13.65 14.31
N LYS A 75 8.14 14.26 15.34
CA LYS A 75 7.94 13.96 16.76
C LYS A 75 6.73 14.68 17.39
N ARG A 76 6.18 15.71 16.74
CA ARG A 76 5.09 16.56 17.26
C ARG A 76 3.85 16.55 16.36
N ARG A 77 3.72 15.57 15.46
CA ARG A 77 2.57 15.51 14.58
C ARG A 77 1.30 15.34 15.41
N PRO A 78 0.30 16.21 15.22
CA PRO A 78 -0.97 16.11 15.96
C PRO A 78 -1.78 14.91 15.50
N PHE A 79 -1.49 14.37 14.29
CA PHE A 79 -2.20 13.24 13.70
C PHE A 79 -1.42 11.94 13.94
N ALA A 80 -2.06 11.00 14.62
CA ALA A 80 -1.60 9.62 14.74
C ALA A 80 -2.12 8.77 13.55
N ASN A 81 -2.07 7.46 13.67
CA ASN A 81 -2.52 6.57 12.60
C ASN A 81 -4.03 6.29 12.58
N ALA A 82 -4.77 6.77 13.57
CA ALA A 82 -6.23 6.75 13.63
C ALA A 82 -6.76 8.05 14.22
N GLY A 83 -7.98 8.43 13.86
CA GLY A 83 -8.62 9.63 14.38
C GLY A 83 -10.09 9.74 13.99
N VAL A 84 -10.79 10.57 14.73
CA VAL A 84 -12.17 10.98 14.46
C VAL A 84 -12.23 12.50 14.49
N MET A 85 -13.00 13.10 13.61
CA MET A 85 -13.27 14.54 13.61
C MET A 85 -14.78 14.78 13.66
N ILE A 86 -15.20 15.64 14.57
CA ILE A 86 -16.58 16.12 14.70
C ILE A 86 -16.53 17.63 14.93
N ASP A 87 -17.28 18.38 14.14
CA ASP A 87 -17.39 19.84 14.29
C ASP A 87 -16.01 20.53 14.43
N ARG A 88 -15.03 20.10 13.62
CA ARG A 88 -13.61 20.52 13.63
C ARG A 88 -12.80 20.13 14.87
N GLN A 89 -13.36 19.50 15.84
CA GLN A 89 -12.60 18.86 16.92
C GLN A 89 -12.07 17.52 16.42
N VAL A 90 -10.76 17.38 16.46
CA VAL A 90 -10.04 16.14 16.12
C VAL A 90 -9.63 15.44 17.38
N ILE A 91 -9.91 14.15 17.45
CA ILE A 91 -9.38 13.24 18.45
C ILE A 91 -8.55 12.22 17.73
N SER A 92 -7.27 12.13 18.08
CA SER A 92 -6.28 11.29 17.39
C SER A 92 -5.58 10.36 18.38
N ALA A 93 -5.35 9.11 17.96
CA ALA A 93 -4.64 8.11 18.78
C ALA A 93 -3.86 7.12 17.92
N THR A 94 -2.90 6.46 18.55
CA THR A 94 -2.14 5.37 17.92
C THR A 94 -2.90 4.06 18.05
N GLY A 95 -3.51 3.61 16.95
CA GLY A 95 -4.11 2.28 16.87
C GLY A 95 -3.03 1.22 16.68
N ILE A 96 -3.16 0.15 17.45
CA ILE A 96 -2.26 -1.01 17.43
C ILE A 96 -2.96 -2.15 16.69
N PRO A 97 -2.47 -2.54 15.50
CA PRO A 97 -3.06 -3.67 14.79
C PRO A 97 -2.73 -4.99 15.51
N PRO A 98 -3.66 -5.97 15.49
CA PRO A 98 -3.39 -7.27 16.07
C PRO A 98 -2.25 -7.97 15.32
N LYS A 99 -1.44 -8.74 16.03
CA LYS A 99 -0.45 -9.61 15.41
C LYS A 99 -1.16 -10.74 14.65
N LEU A 100 -1.10 -10.70 13.34
CA LEU A 100 -1.64 -11.77 12.51
C LEU A 100 -0.79 -13.04 12.65
N PRO A 101 -1.39 -14.21 12.87
CA PRO A 101 -0.67 -15.47 12.82
C PRO A 101 -0.08 -15.67 11.41
N LYS A 102 1.11 -16.28 11.34
CA LYS A 102 1.82 -16.52 10.06
C LYS A 102 0.95 -17.22 9.00
N SER A 103 0.06 -18.10 9.44
CA SER A 103 -0.89 -18.84 8.58
C SER A 103 -1.90 -17.94 7.85
N LYS A 104 -2.19 -16.74 8.37
CA LYS A 104 -3.08 -15.76 7.73
C LYS A 104 -2.35 -14.80 6.77
N ILE A 105 -1.02 -14.84 6.74
CA ILE A 105 -0.22 -13.99 5.87
C ILE A 105 -0.12 -14.65 4.50
N LYS A 106 -0.78 -14.08 3.50
CA LYS A 106 -0.65 -14.54 2.10
C LYS A 106 0.70 -14.14 1.53
N THR A 107 1.39 -15.11 0.95
CA THR A 107 2.67 -14.93 0.25
C THR A 107 2.46 -14.92 -1.27
N LEU A 108 3.51 -14.58 -2.02
CA LEU A 108 3.46 -14.67 -3.49
C LEU A 108 3.12 -16.11 -3.94
N ARG A 109 3.63 -17.13 -3.28
CA ARG A 109 3.34 -18.53 -3.60
C ARG A 109 1.84 -18.86 -3.60
N ASN A 110 1.07 -18.24 -2.73
CA ASN A 110 -0.37 -18.52 -2.60
C ASN A 110 -1.22 -18.00 -3.76
N ILE A 111 -0.67 -17.12 -4.59
CA ILE A 111 -1.42 -16.49 -5.70
C ILE A 111 -0.98 -17.00 -7.07
N LEU A 112 0.07 -17.82 -7.14
CA LEU A 112 0.61 -18.27 -8.40
C LEU A 112 -0.39 -19.14 -9.18
N GLN A 113 -0.38 -18.96 -10.49
CA GLN A 113 -0.98 -19.87 -11.46
C GLN A 113 -0.18 -21.19 -11.54
N LYS A 114 -0.84 -22.25 -11.96
CA LYS A 114 -0.12 -23.49 -12.31
C LYS A 114 0.77 -23.21 -13.51
N GLU A 115 2.03 -23.64 -13.47
CA GLU A 115 3.00 -23.33 -14.53
C GLU A 115 2.56 -23.76 -15.95
N LYS A 116 1.77 -24.84 -16.05
CA LYS A 116 1.20 -25.31 -17.33
C LYS A 116 0.20 -24.31 -17.95
N ASP A 117 -0.37 -23.43 -17.14
CA ASP A 117 -1.38 -22.45 -17.57
C ASP A 117 -0.73 -21.07 -17.81
N VAL A 118 0.59 -20.95 -17.65
CA VAL A 118 1.33 -19.70 -17.86
C VAL A 118 1.85 -19.64 -19.31
N SER A 119 1.46 -18.59 -20.02
CA SER A 119 1.94 -18.36 -21.40
C SER A 119 3.45 -18.14 -21.45
N LYS A 120 4.10 -18.67 -22.51
CA LYS A 120 5.55 -18.54 -22.71
C LYS A 120 6.05 -17.10 -22.73
N GLU A 121 5.22 -16.14 -23.09
CA GLU A 121 5.56 -14.71 -23.13
C GLU A 121 5.87 -14.08 -21.76
N PHE A 122 5.50 -14.73 -20.66
CA PHE A 122 5.82 -14.27 -19.31
C PHE A 122 7.20 -14.69 -18.84
N TYR A 123 7.79 -15.70 -19.47
CA TYR A 123 9.12 -16.16 -19.13
C TYR A 123 10.20 -15.21 -19.63
N ILE A 124 11.27 -15.10 -18.87
CA ILE A 124 12.42 -14.26 -19.17
C ILE A 124 13.52 -15.17 -19.71
N SER A 125 13.99 -14.85 -20.91
CA SER A 125 15.11 -15.59 -21.51
C SER A 125 16.42 -15.35 -20.76
N THR A 126 17.33 -16.30 -20.87
CA THR A 126 18.67 -16.18 -20.26
C THR A 126 19.40 -14.93 -20.75
N SER A 127 19.24 -14.57 -22.02
CA SER A 127 19.84 -13.35 -22.62
C SER A 127 19.27 -12.04 -22.05
N GLU A 128 18.05 -12.06 -21.48
CA GLU A 128 17.44 -10.87 -20.88
C GLU A 128 17.74 -10.73 -19.39
N LEU A 129 18.17 -11.80 -18.71
CA LEU A 129 18.37 -11.81 -17.26
C LEU A 129 19.37 -10.76 -16.79
N GLU A 130 20.44 -10.52 -17.53
CA GLU A 130 21.44 -9.51 -17.22
C GLU A 130 20.81 -8.12 -17.17
N LYS A 131 19.98 -7.77 -18.16
CA LYS A 131 19.25 -6.51 -18.22
C LYS A 131 18.29 -6.36 -17.04
N TRP A 132 17.57 -7.43 -16.68
CA TRP A 132 16.66 -7.42 -15.52
C TRP A 132 17.44 -7.21 -14.23
N SER A 133 18.53 -7.93 -14.03
CA SER A 133 19.41 -7.82 -12.86
C SER A 133 19.99 -6.41 -12.72
N TYR A 134 20.50 -5.86 -13.82
CA TYR A 134 21.01 -4.48 -13.85
C TYR A 134 19.96 -3.46 -13.45
N LEU A 135 18.73 -3.54 -14.02
CA LEU A 135 17.67 -2.61 -13.70
C LEU A 135 17.24 -2.67 -12.22
N LYS A 136 17.34 -3.83 -11.59
CA LYS A 136 16.94 -4.03 -10.18
C LYS A 136 18.08 -3.80 -9.20
N GLY A 137 19.31 -3.73 -9.68
CA GLY A 137 20.49 -3.43 -8.87
C GLY A 137 20.47 -2.02 -8.26
N ALA A 138 21.35 -1.80 -7.30
CA ALA A 138 21.64 -0.47 -6.80
C ALA A 138 22.33 0.36 -7.87
N LYS A 139 22.04 1.66 -7.89
CA LYS A 139 22.71 2.61 -8.78
C LYS A 139 23.19 3.81 -7.99
N LYS A 140 24.36 4.30 -8.34
CA LYS A 140 24.90 5.55 -7.84
C LYS A 140 25.67 6.18 -8.99
N GLU A 141 25.11 7.20 -9.60
CA GLU A 141 25.64 7.84 -10.80
C GLU A 141 25.36 9.34 -10.79
N GLU A 142 26.27 10.08 -11.37
CA GLU A 142 26.06 11.51 -11.61
C GLU A 142 25.14 11.68 -12.84
N ARG A 143 24.15 12.52 -12.73
CA ARG A 143 23.21 12.85 -13.80
C ARG A 143 23.11 14.35 -14.00
N THR A 144 23.00 14.76 -15.25
CA THR A 144 22.78 16.15 -15.61
C THR A 144 21.31 16.35 -16.03
N HIS A 145 20.63 17.25 -15.36
CA HIS A 145 19.28 17.67 -15.75
C HIS A 145 19.32 18.49 -17.05
N LYS A 146 18.22 18.54 -17.78
CA LYS A 146 18.10 19.32 -19.04
C LYS A 146 18.45 20.81 -18.90
N SER A 147 18.36 21.36 -17.70
CA SER A 147 18.77 22.73 -17.38
C SER A 147 20.27 22.91 -17.13
N GLY A 148 21.09 21.87 -17.31
CA GLY A 148 22.54 21.88 -17.04
C GLY A 148 22.93 21.60 -15.59
N PHE A 149 21.98 21.48 -14.67
CA PHE A 149 22.27 21.14 -13.26
C PHE A 149 22.66 19.68 -13.11
N THR A 150 23.80 19.44 -12.48
CA THR A 150 24.33 18.09 -12.21
C THR A 150 24.04 17.66 -10.78
N TYR A 151 23.59 16.42 -10.59
CA TYR A 151 23.24 15.86 -9.29
C TYR A 151 23.62 14.39 -9.18
N ASN A 152 23.91 13.95 -7.97
CA ASN A 152 24.17 12.55 -7.67
C ASN A 152 22.84 11.79 -7.54
N TYR A 153 22.57 10.94 -8.52
CA TYR A 153 21.43 10.02 -8.48
C TYR A 153 21.81 8.76 -7.71
N SER A 154 20.97 8.40 -6.74
CA SER A 154 21.16 7.18 -5.94
C SER A 154 19.87 6.38 -5.83
N GLU A 155 19.93 5.10 -6.19
CA GLU A 155 18.85 4.13 -5.99
C GLU A 155 19.37 2.91 -5.21
N GLY A 156 18.67 2.53 -4.15
CA GLY A 156 18.92 1.25 -3.48
C GLY A 156 18.46 0.05 -4.34
N PRO A 157 18.89 -1.18 -4.06
CA PRO A 157 18.49 -2.36 -4.84
C PRO A 157 17.01 -2.71 -4.62
N VAL A 158 16.39 -3.30 -5.63
CA VAL A 158 15.09 -3.96 -5.55
C VAL A 158 15.31 -5.47 -5.50
N THR A 159 14.55 -6.17 -4.65
CA THR A 159 14.64 -7.63 -4.55
C THR A 159 14.50 -8.30 -5.92
N PHE A 160 15.44 -9.20 -6.26
CA PHE A 160 15.45 -9.96 -7.50
C PHE A 160 16.10 -11.34 -7.28
N PRO A 161 15.41 -12.44 -7.60
CA PRO A 161 13.95 -12.51 -7.82
C PRO A 161 13.14 -12.17 -6.57
N ASP A 162 11.83 -11.87 -6.74
CA ASP A 162 10.92 -11.66 -5.63
C ASP A 162 10.71 -12.97 -4.87
N ASN A 163 10.84 -12.92 -3.54
CA ASN A 163 10.76 -14.11 -2.70
C ASN A 163 9.31 -14.65 -2.62
N LEU A 164 9.13 -15.89 -3.05
CA LEU A 164 7.82 -16.54 -3.10
C LEU A 164 7.17 -16.76 -1.73
N ASP A 165 7.96 -16.90 -0.68
CA ASP A 165 7.48 -17.17 0.68
C ASP A 165 7.30 -15.89 1.53
N LYS A 166 7.35 -14.73 0.87
CA LYS A 166 7.05 -13.43 1.48
C LYS A 166 5.83 -12.77 0.84
N PRO A 167 5.16 -11.84 1.55
CA PRO A 167 4.15 -10.99 0.93
C PRO A 167 4.72 -10.20 -0.24
N SER A 168 3.92 -10.00 -1.28
CA SER A 168 4.31 -9.20 -2.45
C SER A 168 4.72 -7.78 -2.06
N ARG A 169 5.64 -7.24 -2.85
CA ARG A 169 5.87 -5.78 -2.91
C ARG A 169 4.60 -5.07 -3.40
N THR A 170 4.58 -3.76 -3.28
CA THR A 170 3.53 -2.94 -3.89
C THR A 170 3.60 -3.03 -5.42
N ILE A 171 2.46 -3.29 -6.05
CA ILE A 171 2.29 -3.15 -7.49
C ILE A 171 2.28 -1.65 -7.82
N VAL A 172 3.04 -1.24 -8.81
CA VAL A 172 3.09 0.13 -9.31
C VAL A 172 2.66 0.18 -10.78
N THR A 173 2.33 1.35 -11.27
CA THR A 173 2.01 1.59 -12.68
C THR A 173 3.15 1.07 -13.57
N GLY A 174 2.82 0.37 -14.63
CA GLY A 174 3.82 -0.23 -15.53
C GLY A 174 4.22 -1.66 -15.17
N GLU A 175 3.53 -2.33 -14.25
CA GLU A 175 3.70 -3.76 -13.99
C GLU A 175 3.42 -4.61 -15.23
N GLY A 176 2.46 -4.19 -16.05
CA GLY A 176 2.14 -4.84 -17.33
C GLY A 176 3.21 -4.65 -18.41
N GLY A 177 2.99 -5.29 -19.58
CA GLY A 177 3.88 -5.23 -20.74
C GLY A 177 5.13 -6.13 -20.65
N LYS A 178 5.81 -6.34 -21.79
CA LYS A 178 6.93 -7.30 -21.91
C LYS A 178 8.26 -6.75 -21.45
N GLY A 179 8.50 -5.44 -21.57
CA GLY A 179 9.79 -4.83 -21.34
C GLY A 179 10.32 -4.98 -19.91
N ALA A 180 11.61 -5.15 -19.76
CA ALA A 180 12.28 -5.15 -18.48
C ALA A 180 12.05 -3.82 -17.74
N SER A 181 11.80 -3.90 -16.44
CA SER A 181 11.55 -2.74 -15.60
C SER A 181 12.01 -3.00 -14.17
N ARG A 182 12.55 -1.96 -13.55
CA ARG A 182 12.94 -1.99 -12.15
C ARG A 182 11.80 -2.42 -11.22
N PHE A 183 10.57 -1.99 -11.50
CA PHE A 183 9.45 -2.13 -10.57
C PHE A 183 8.62 -3.39 -10.78
N LYS A 184 8.67 -4.01 -11.97
CA LYS A 184 7.93 -5.25 -12.25
C LYS A 184 8.36 -6.39 -11.33
N HIS A 185 7.42 -7.20 -10.91
CA HIS A 185 7.72 -8.43 -10.19
C HIS A 185 8.37 -9.44 -11.13
N VAL A 186 9.42 -10.08 -10.64
CA VAL A 186 10.04 -11.24 -11.28
C VAL A 186 10.19 -12.32 -10.23
N ILE A 187 9.69 -13.50 -10.52
CA ILE A 187 9.76 -14.66 -9.65
C ILE A 187 10.59 -15.79 -10.28
N GLU A 188 11.08 -16.66 -9.44
CA GLU A 188 11.77 -17.90 -9.81
C GLU A 188 10.95 -19.08 -9.28
N PRO A 189 9.93 -19.56 -10.03
CA PRO A 189 9.06 -20.65 -9.59
C PRO A 189 9.78 -22.00 -9.48
N LYS A 190 10.84 -22.18 -10.27
CA LYS A 190 11.77 -23.32 -10.23
C LYS A 190 13.21 -22.81 -10.42
N PRO A 191 14.22 -23.49 -9.89
CA PRO A 191 15.62 -23.06 -10.06
C PRO A 191 15.98 -22.78 -11.51
N GLY A 192 16.52 -21.60 -11.77
CA GLY A 192 16.94 -21.15 -13.10
C GLY A 192 15.82 -20.71 -14.04
N VAL A 193 14.56 -20.77 -13.63
CA VAL A 193 13.41 -20.39 -14.44
C VAL A 193 12.82 -19.08 -13.92
N TYR A 194 12.98 -17.99 -14.67
CA TYR A 194 12.52 -16.67 -14.28
C TYR A 194 11.32 -16.23 -15.12
N ARG A 195 10.34 -15.61 -14.48
CA ARG A 195 9.20 -15.06 -15.17
C ARG A 195 8.56 -13.87 -14.45
N ARG A 196 7.83 -13.08 -15.21
CA ARG A 196 6.97 -12.02 -14.68
C ARG A 196 5.70 -12.61 -14.06
N LEU A 197 4.98 -11.83 -13.26
CA LEU A 197 3.63 -12.19 -12.86
C LEU A 197 2.66 -12.02 -14.04
N THR A 198 1.69 -12.93 -14.12
CA THR A 198 0.61 -12.87 -15.10
C THR A 198 -0.49 -11.88 -14.63
N PRO A 199 -1.37 -11.38 -15.53
CA PRO A 199 -2.52 -10.58 -15.14
C PRO A 199 -3.39 -11.27 -14.09
N PHE A 200 -3.62 -12.57 -14.22
CA PHE A 200 -4.33 -13.37 -13.24
C PHE A 200 -3.72 -13.28 -11.83
N GLU A 201 -2.39 -13.38 -11.72
CA GLU A 201 -1.67 -13.27 -10.46
C GLU A 201 -1.71 -11.85 -9.90
N LEU A 202 -1.61 -10.84 -10.78
CA LEU A 202 -1.72 -9.43 -10.42
C LEU A 202 -3.14 -9.07 -9.93
N GLU A 203 -4.17 -9.60 -10.54
CA GLU A 203 -5.54 -9.46 -10.07
C GLU A 203 -5.72 -10.03 -8.67
N LYS A 204 -5.23 -11.25 -8.44
CA LYS A 204 -5.26 -11.87 -7.10
C LYS A 204 -4.53 -11.05 -6.05
N LEU A 205 -3.41 -10.41 -6.40
CA LEU A 205 -2.71 -9.50 -5.50
C LEU A 205 -3.54 -8.26 -5.16
N ASN A 206 -4.44 -7.85 -6.04
CA ASN A 206 -5.39 -6.75 -5.81
C ASN A 206 -6.72 -7.20 -5.17
N GLY A 207 -6.90 -8.50 -4.92
CA GLY A 207 -8.09 -9.05 -4.27
C GLY A 207 -9.22 -9.45 -5.25
N PHE A 208 -8.95 -9.46 -6.56
CA PHE A 208 -9.91 -9.92 -7.57
C PHE A 208 -9.85 -11.44 -7.78
N SER A 209 -10.81 -11.98 -8.52
CA SER A 209 -10.94 -13.43 -8.80
C SER A 209 -9.81 -14.02 -9.64
N GLY A 210 -9.09 -13.20 -10.40
CA GLY A 210 -8.01 -13.61 -11.30
C GLY A 210 -8.42 -13.64 -12.79
N THR A 211 -9.68 -13.40 -13.10
CA THR A 211 -10.18 -13.29 -14.49
C THR A 211 -11.04 -12.05 -14.71
N HIS A 212 -10.95 -11.09 -13.78
CA HIS A 212 -11.80 -9.90 -13.75
C HIS A 212 -11.53 -8.95 -14.93
N THR A 213 -10.27 -8.82 -15.33
CA THR A 213 -9.86 -7.95 -16.44
C THR A 213 -9.64 -8.71 -17.76
N LYS A 214 -9.87 -10.03 -17.77
CA LYS A 214 -9.68 -10.83 -18.97
C LYS A 214 -10.66 -10.40 -20.06
N HIS A 215 -10.13 -10.18 -21.27
CA HIS A 215 -10.93 -9.81 -22.43
C HIS A 215 -10.41 -10.51 -23.69
N ASP A 216 -11.30 -11.12 -24.48
CA ASP A 216 -10.92 -11.98 -25.60
C ASP A 216 -10.20 -11.23 -26.76
N LYS A 217 -10.40 -9.92 -26.86
CA LYS A 217 -9.80 -9.08 -27.92
C LYS A 217 -8.52 -8.37 -27.48
N VAL A 218 -8.07 -8.56 -26.24
CA VAL A 218 -6.90 -7.87 -25.68
C VAL A 218 -5.92 -8.91 -25.15
N SER A 219 -4.67 -8.84 -25.60
CA SER A 219 -3.63 -9.73 -25.08
C SER A 219 -3.25 -9.40 -23.65
N ASP A 220 -2.83 -10.40 -22.87
CA ASP A 220 -2.41 -10.28 -21.47
C ASP A 220 -1.18 -9.37 -21.26
N THR A 221 -0.56 -8.88 -22.32
CA THR A 221 0.64 -8.03 -22.27
C THR A 221 0.43 -6.61 -22.79
N LYS A 222 -0.82 -6.25 -23.07
CA LYS A 222 -1.19 -4.89 -23.46
C LYS A 222 -1.66 -4.04 -22.30
#